data_463f23d00a70f0ea93b292d2ca06ffea
#
_entry.id   463f23d00a70f0ea93b292d2ca06ffea
#
_cell.length_a   1.000
_cell.length_b   1.000
_cell.length_c   1.000
_cell.angle_alpha   90.00
_cell.angle_beta   90.00
_cell.angle_gamma   90.00
#
_symmetry.space_group_name_H-M   'P 1'
#
loop_
_entity.id
_entity.type
_entity.pdbx_description
1 polymer ?
#
loop_
_entity_poly.entity_id
_entity_poly.type
_entity_poly.pdbx_seq_one_letter_code
_entity_poly.pdbx_strand_id
1 'polypeptide(L)'
;MKKTLLVTGASGFIATHTIIEMLNHGYKVRGTVRCMDGTAQDRTEAIRAMLKPHTAHIDQLEFVAATLDEAECWDAAVSGCDAILHIASPVPIKQPKNPDEIITPAREGTLHVLRAAQRAGIRRVIITSSEEAVSQRDDATARPLTDKDWSDPNRHNISAYALSKTLSEKAAWDFAKANDLDLTSINPVLVLGPALEKDYGTSLETLVSLMSGKYPLIPKLGFSIVDVRDVASLHRIALESPASIGQRLLCSSEFRWFIDISRELIEQFPSYKRKLPTRSLPNFVVKLLAPFDPIIAFIVDSLEKRVEFDCSPAKALGWTPRSSREAISAGALSLIDLGLV
;
A
#
# COMPACT_ATOMS: atom_id res chain seq x y z
N MET A 1 21.81 -19.98 9.69
CA MET A 1 21.36 -19.91 8.27
C MET A 1 20.59 -18.60 8.10
N LYS A 2 20.69 -17.97 6.92
CA LYS A 2 19.85 -16.79 6.61
C LYS A 2 18.38 -17.24 6.53
N LYS A 3 17.47 -16.51 7.19
CA LYS A 3 16.04 -16.78 7.13
C LYS A 3 15.49 -16.52 5.73
N THR A 4 14.57 -17.37 5.27
CA THR A 4 13.87 -17.23 4.00
C THR A 4 12.49 -16.64 4.24
N LEU A 5 12.15 -15.56 3.54
CA LEU A 5 10.89 -14.85 3.65
C LEU A 5 10.05 -15.03 2.39
N LEU A 6 8.79 -15.35 2.54
CA LEU A 6 7.84 -15.21 1.44
C LEU A 6 7.38 -13.75 1.37
N VAL A 7 7.50 -13.12 0.21
CA VAL A 7 6.93 -11.80 -0.09
C VAL A 7 5.91 -11.97 -1.20
N THR A 8 4.64 -11.71 -0.90
CA THR A 8 3.58 -11.91 -1.91
C THR A 8 3.44 -10.69 -2.82
N GLY A 9 3.19 -10.93 -4.11
CA GLY A 9 2.98 -9.89 -5.11
C GLY A 9 4.27 -9.14 -5.49
N ALA A 10 5.33 -9.88 -5.79
CA ALA A 10 6.70 -9.37 -5.99
C ALA A 10 6.87 -8.26 -7.04
N SER A 11 5.89 -8.05 -7.93
CA SER A 11 5.89 -6.95 -8.91
C SER A 11 5.17 -5.70 -8.43
N GLY A 12 4.57 -5.69 -7.23
CA GLY A 12 3.83 -4.55 -6.73
C GLY A 12 4.74 -3.46 -6.15
N PHE A 13 4.27 -2.20 -6.15
CA PHE A 13 5.04 -1.03 -5.71
C PHE A 13 5.61 -1.17 -4.28
N ILE A 14 4.79 -1.56 -3.30
CA ILE A 14 5.27 -1.78 -1.92
C ILE A 14 6.16 -3.03 -1.85
N ALA A 15 5.79 -4.10 -2.56
CA ALA A 15 6.50 -5.37 -2.49
C ALA A 15 7.93 -5.27 -3.04
N THR A 16 8.15 -4.55 -4.14
CA THR A 16 9.48 -4.34 -4.73
C THR A 16 10.42 -3.65 -3.75
N HIS A 17 9.97 -2.58 -3.10
CA HIS A 17 10.76 -1.90 -2.06
C HIS A 17 10.97 -2.77 -0.83
N THR A 18 9.98 -3.57 -0.43
CA THR A 18 10.13 -4.51 0.68
C THR A 18 11.14 -5.61 0.35
N ILE A 19 11.14 -6.13 -0.87
CA ILE A 19 12.15 -7.10 -1.33
C ILE A 19 13.56 -6.51 -1.24
N ILE A 20 13.76 -5.28 -1.74
CA ILE A 20 15.05 -4.57 -1.64
C ILE A 20 15.48 -4.44 -0.17
N GLU A 21 14.58 -3.99 0.70
CA GLU A 21 14.84 -3.82 2.13
C GLU A 21 15.27 -5.15 2.77
N MET A 22 14.55 -6.25 2.51
CA MET A 22 14.86 -7.55 3.08
C MET A 22 16.19 -8.12 2.56
N LEU A 23 16.46 -8.02 1.25
CA LEU A 23 17.71 -8.46 0.65
C LEU A 23 18.91 -7.71 1.25
N ASN A 24 18.81 -6.39 1.38
CA ASN A 24 19.87 -5.54 1.94
C ASN A 24 20.12 -5.80 3.43
N HIS A 25 19.16 -6.39 4.15
CA HIS A 25 19.31 -6.82 5.54
C HIS A 25 19.63 -8.31 5.69
N GLY A 26 20.04 -8.97 4.59
CA GLY A 26 20.61 -10.31 4.62
C GLY A 26 19.62 -11.46 4.64
N TYR A 27 18.34 -11.19 4.36
CA TYR A 27 17.34 -12.26 4.19
C TYR A 27 17.44 -12.87 2.80
N LYS A 28 17.01 -14.14 2.68
CA LYS A 28 16.61 -14.73 1.41
C LYS A 28 15.14 -14.40 1.15
N VAL A 29 14.79 -14.07 -0.06
CA VAL A 29 13.43 -13.70 -0.41
C VAL A 29 12.89 -14.62 -1.49
N ARG A 30 11.71 -15.18 -1.24
CA ARG A 30 10.88 -15.84 -2.24
C ARG A 30 9.72 -14.91 -2.59
N GLY A 31 9.75 -14.35 -3.81
CA GLY A 31 8.69 -13.48 -4.31
C GLY A 31 7.60 -14.27 -5.04
N THR A 32 6.32 -14.01 -4.76
CA THR A 32 5.27 -14.62 -5.59
C THR A 32 4.98 -13.78 -6.82
N VAL A 33 4.79 -14.43 -7.95
CA VAL A 33 4.34 -13.83 -9.21
C VAL A 33 3.13 -14.60 -9.73
N ARG A 34 2.21 -13.89 -10.40
CA ARG A 34 1.11 -14.56 -11.09
C ARG A 34 1.65 -15.28 -12.32
N CYS A 35 1.37 -16.57 -12.44
CA CYS A 35 1.66 -17.32 -13.65
C CYS A 35 0.62 -16.92 -14.70
N MET A 36 1.05 -16.29 -15.78
CA MET A 36 0.23 -16.01 -16.94
C MET A 36 0.94 -16.63 -18.15
N ASP A 37 0.41 -17.72 -18.64
CA ASP A 37 0.62 -18.33 -19.97
C ASP A 37 2.00 -18.15 -20.61
N GLY A 38 3.03 -18.78 -20.07
CA GLY A 38 4.36 -18.82 -20.68
C GLY A 38 5.24 -17.58 -20.50
N THR A 39 4.73 -16.48 -19.93
CA THR A 39 5.45 -15.20 -19.74
C THR A 39 6.01 -15.02 -18.32
N ALA A 40 5.85 -16.00 -17.43
CA ALA A 40 6.32 -15.89 -16.05
C ALA A 40 7.84 -15.69 -15.96
N GLN A 41 8.62 -16.33 -16.86
CA GLN A 41 10.06 -16.19 -16.90
C GLN A 41 10.47 -14.76 -17.28
N ASP A 42 9.89 -14.21 -18.33
CA ASP A 42 10.17 -12.83 -18.78
C ASP A 42 9.86 -11.81 -17.68
N ARG A 43 8.76 -12.04 -16.93
CA ARG A 43 8.37 -11.16 -15.82
C ARG A 43 9.34 -11.26 -14.65
N THR A 44 9.80 -12.45 -14.29
CA THR A 44 10.77 -12.62 -13.19
C THR A 44 12.13 -12.04 -13.53
N GLU A 45 12.56 -12.16 -14.79
CA GLU A 45 13.79 -11.53 -15.29
C GLU A 45 13.67 -10.00 -15.27
N ALA A 46 12.53 -9.46 -15.70
CA ALA A 46 12.26 -8.03 -15.64
C ALA A 46 12.30 -7.50 -14.20
N ILE A 47 11.67 -8.19 -13.25
CA ILE A 47 11.73 -7.83 -11.83
C ILE A 47 13.18 -7.88 -11.32
N ARG A 48 13.96 -8.92 -11.63
CA ARG A 48 15.36 -8.98 -11.24
C ARG A 48 16.18 -7.83 -11.81
N ALA A 49 16.01 -7.52 -13.09
CA ALA A 49 16.71 -6.41 -13.76
C ALA A 49 16.36 -5.06 -13.11
N MET A 50 15.09 -4.85 -12.76
CA MET A 50 14.62 -3.66 -12.07
C MET A 50 15.21 -3.52 -10.66
N LEU A 51 15.29 -4.60 -9.88
CA LEU A 51 15.78 -4.57 -8.52
C LEU A 51 17.30 -4.56 -8.40
N LYS A 52 18.02 -5.10 -9.39
CA LYS A 52 19.49 -5.25 -9.39
C LYS A 52 20.26 -3.95 -9.08
N PRO A 53 19.88 -2.76 -9.55
CA PRO A 53 20.57 -1.52 -9.19
C PRO A 53 20.44 -1.12 -7.73
N HIS A 54 19.49 -1.69 -7.00
CA HIS A 54 19.13 -1.30 -5.63
C HIS A 54 19.62 -2.28 -4.55
N THR A 55 20.21 -3.42 -4.94
CA THR A 55 20.74 -4.41 -4.01
C THR A 55 21.91 -5.20 -4.59
N ALA A 56 22.94 -5.44 -3.77
CA ALA A 56 24.04 -6.34 -4.12
C ALA A 56 23.69 -7.83 -3.94
N HIS A 57 22.50 -8.14 -3.40
CA HIS A 57 22.08 -9.48 -3.00
C HIS A 57 20.96 -10.05 -3.86
N ILE A 58 20.88 -9.66 -5.11
CA ILE A 58 19.83 -10.10 -6.04
C ILE A 58 19.81 -11.62 -6.29
N ASP A 59 20.93 -12.27 -6.07
CA ASP A 59 21.09 -13.73 -6.11
C ASP A 59 20.31 -14.46 -4.99
N GLN A 60 19.96 -13.74 -3.91
CA GLN A 60 19.13 -14.26 -2.82
C GLN A 60 17.62 -14.12 -3.07
N LEU A 61 17.21 -13.63 -4.25
CA LEU A 61 15.81 -13.55 -4.67
C LEU A 61 15.45 -14.76 -5.54
N GLU A 62 14.46 -15.51 -5.15
CA GLU A 62 13.82 -16.54 -5.96
C GLU A 62 12.35 -16.22 -6.18
N PHE A 63 11.72 -16.84 -7.16
CA PHE A 63 10.30 -16.63 -7.47
C PHE A 63 9.52 -17.93 -7.45
N VAL A 64 8.24 -17.82 -7.11
CA VAL A 64 7.27 -18.90 -7.16
C VAL A 64 5.95 -18.38 -7.73
N ALA A 65 5.29 -19.21 -8.52
CA ALA A 65 3.95 -18.88 -9.03
C ALA A 65 2.92 -19.04 -7.93
N ALA A 66 2.13 -17.97 -7.67
CA ALA A 66 0.97 -18.03 -6.80
C ALA A 66 -0.01 -16.90 -7.12
N THR A 67 -1.29 -17.18 -7.01
CA THR A 67 -2.38 -16.20 -7.17
C THR A 67 -3.31 -16.24 -5.96
N LEU A 68 -3.95 -15.10 -5.65
CA LEU A 68 -4.86 -15.00 -4.52
C LEU A 68 -6.15 -15.82 -4.71
N ASP A 69 -6.50 -16.10 -5.96
CA ASP A 69 -7.74 -16.80 -6.31
C ASP A 69 -7.65 -18.33 -6.16
N GLU A 70 -6.43 -18.89 -6.04
CA GLU A 70 -6.20 -20.34 -5.97
C GLU A 70 -5.54 -20.71 -4.64
N ALA A 71 -6.19 -21.59 -3.87
CA ALA A 71 -5.70 -22.02 -2.56
C ALA A 71 -4.49 -22.95 -2.65
N GLU A 72 -4.44 -23.79 -3.66
CA GLU A 72 -3.50 -24.93 -3.79
C GLU A 72 -2.07 -24.47 -4.06
N CYS A 73 -1.87 -23.30 -4.71
CA CYS A 73 -0.54 -22.81 -5.05
C CYS A 73 0.26 -22.33 -3.82
N TRP A 74 -0.41 -22.05 -2.70
CA TRP A 74 0.23 -21.46 -1.52
C TRP A 74 1.07 -22.45 -0.72
N ASP A 75 0.74 -23.74 -0.69
CA ASP A 75 1.54 -24.74 0.04
C ASP A 75 2.96 -24.85 -0.53
N ALA A 76 3.10 -24.82 -1.85
CA ALA A 76 4.41 -24.77 -2.50
C ALA A 76 5.12 -23.44 -2.25
N ALA A 77 4.37 -22.32 -2.28
CA ALA A 77 4.94 -20.99 -2.08
C ALA A 77 5.54 -20.81 -0.68
N VAL A 78 4.88 -21.29 0.38
CA VAL A 78 5.34 -21.16 1.77
C VAL A 78 6.38 -22.20 2.18
N SER A 79 6.56 -23.28 1.44
CA SER A 79 7.43 -24.40 1.81
C SER A 79 8.86 -23.94 2.08
N GLY A 80 9.38 -24.22 3.28
CA GLY A 80 10.74 -23.84 3.71
C GLY A 80 10.95 -22.35 3.99
N CYS A 81 9.88 -21.55 4.08
CA CYS A 81 9.96 -20.16 4.53
C CYS A 81 9.87 -20.08 6.06
N ASP A 82 10.56 -19.10 6.65
CA ASP A 82 10.57 -18.84 8.10
C ASP A 82 9.49 -17.84 8.52
N ALA A 83 9.07 -16.96 7.61
CA ALA A 83 8.02 -15.96 7.84
C ALA A 83 7.40 -15.50 6.52
N ILE A 84 6.25 -14.84 6.62
CA ILE A 84 5.49 -14.34 5.45
C ILE A 84 5.25 -12.84 5.59
N LEU A 85 5.56 -12.10 4.52
CA LEU A 85 5.15 -10.72 4.29
C LEU A 85 4.07 -10.73 3.20
N HIS A 86 2.80 -10.71 3.64
CA HIS A 86 1.67 -10.75 2.73
C HIS A 86 1.28 -9.34 2.30
N ILE A 87 1.81 -8.92 1.15
CA ILE A 87 1.64 -7.56 0.59
C ILE A 87 0.61 -7.54 -0.53
N ALA A 88 0.49 -8.65 -1.27
CA ALA A 88 -0.46 -8.77 -2.37
C ALA A 88 -1.89 -8.53 -1.92
N SER A 89 -2.60 -7.69 -2.64
CA SER A 89 -4.04 -7.47 -2.48
C SER A 89 -4.61 -6.97 -3.81
N PRO A 90 -5.84 -7.31 -4.16
CA PRO A 90 -6.52 -6.68 -5.27
C PRO A 90 -6.66 -5.18 -5.02
N VAL A 91 -6.19 -4.36 -5.97
CA VAL A 91 -6.36 -2.90 -5.95
C VAL A 91 -7.06 -2.52 -7.26
N PRO A 92 -8.32 -2.13 -7.23
CA PRO A 92 -9.04 -1.82 -8.46
C PRO A 92 -8.61 -0.46 -9.00
N ILE A 93 -8.36 -0.39 -10.31
CA ILE A 93 -8.11 0.88 -11.01
C ILE A 93 -9.39 1.72 -11.08
N LYS A 94 -10.56 1.07 -11.13
CA LYS A 94 -11.88 1.68 -11.13
C LYS A 94 -12.77 0.98 -10.13
N GLN A 95 -13.73 1.70 -9.57
CA GLN A 95 -14.75 1.10 -8.70
C GLN A 95 -15.50 0.00 -9.46
N PRO A 96 -15.52 -1.24 -8.96
CA PRO A 96 -16.25 -2.32 -9.60
C PRO A 96 -17.76 -2.08 -9.51
N LYS A 97 -18.51 -2.63 -10.44
CA LYS A 97 -19.98 -2.57 -10.39
C LYS A 97 -20.54 -3.42 -9.25
N ASN A 98 -19.93 -4.58 -9.02
CA ASN A 98 -20.22 -5.44 -7.90
C ASN A 98 -19.04 -5.39 -6.90
N PRO A 99 -19.25 -4.90 -5.66
CA PRO A 99 -18.19 -4.86 -4.64
C PRO A 99 -17.54 -6.22 -4.37
N ASP A 100 -18.26 -7.33 -4.52
CA ASP A 100 -17.74 -8.68 -4.27
C ASP A 100 -16.61 -9.07 -5.21
N GLU A 101 -16.50 -8.41 -6.38
CA GLU A 101 -15.39 -8.64 -7.32
C GLU A 101 -14.01 -8.35 -6.72
N ILE A 102 -13.94 -7.51 -5.68
CA ILE A 102 -12.69 -7.22 -4.96
C ILE A 102 -12.72 -7.68 -3.51
N ILE A 103 -13.89 -7.70 -2.87
CA ILE A 103 -14.01 -8.12 -1.46
C ILE A 103 -13.65 -9.60 -1.31
N THR A 104 -14.25 -10.45 -2.12
CA THR A 104 -14.04 -11.91 -2.04
C THR A 104 -12.58 -12.28 -2.31
N PRO A 105 -11.93 -11.86 -3.43
CA PRO A 105 -10.52 -12.17 -3.65
C PRO A 105 -9.58 -11.58 -2.58
N ALA A 106 -9.86 -10.40 -2.05
CA ALA A 106 -9.04 -9.80 -0.99
C ALA A 106 -9.11 -10.62 0.31
N ARG A 107 -10.30 -10.98 0.73
CA ARG A 107 -10.54 -11.73 1.96
C ARG A 107 -10.06 -13.17 1.84
N GLU A 108 -10.55 -13.90 0.84
CA GLU A 108 -10.21 -15.32 0.67
C GLU A 108 -8.73 -15.51 0.30
N GLY A 109 -8.17 -14.63 -0.55
CA GLY A 109 -6.76 -14.66 -0.87
C GLY A 109 -5.86 -14.48 0.36
N THR A 110 -6.22 -13.57 1.28
CA THR A 110 -5.54 -13.44 2.56
C THR A 110 -5.67 -14.72 3.40
N LEU A 111 -6.86 -15.29 3.47
CA LEU A 111 -7.09 -16.53 4.21
C LEU A 111 -6.36 -17.74 3.58
N HIS A 112 -6.22 -17.82 2.26
CA HIS A 112 -5.42 -18.84 1.58
C HIS A 112 -3.97 -18.82 2.07
N VAL A 113 -3.35 -17.64 2.12
CA VAL A 113 -1.99 -17.47 2.62
C VAL A 113 -1.87 -17.86 4.10
N LEU A 114 -2.80 -17.42 4.95
CA LEU A 114 -2.77 -17.73 6.39
C LEU A 114 -2.99 -19.23 6.66
N ARG A 115 -3.90 -19.89 5.93
CA ARG A 115 -4.11 -21.34 6.01
C ARG A 115 -2.85 -22.13 5.58
N ALA A 116 -2.18 -21.68 4.52
CA ALA A 116 -0.93 -22.30 4.08
C ALA A 116 0.19 -22.08 5.12
N ALA A 117 0.29 -20.88 5.72
CA ALA A 117 1.22 -20.61 6.82
C ALA A 117 1.00 -21.57 7.99
N GLN A 118 -0.27 -21.75 8.42
CA GLN A 118 -0.64 -22.66 9.49
C GLN A 118 -0.24 -24.13 9.17
N ARG A 119 -0.59 -24.62 7.96
CA ARG A 119 -0.23 -26.00 7.54
C ARG A 119 1.28 -26.22 7.51
N ALA A 120 2.05 -25.20 7.12
CA ALA A 120 3.52 -25.25 7.07
C ALA A 120 4.19 -24.99 8.44
N GLY A 121 3.44 -24.73 9.50
CA GLY A 121 3.98 -24.39 10.82
C GLY A 121 4.65 -23.00 10.92
N ILE A 122 4.38 -22.12 9.94
CA ILE A 122 4.92 -20.75 9.94
C ILE A 122 4.03 -19.88 10.81
N ARG A 123 4.53 -19.46 11.96
CA ARG A 123 3.78 -18.64 12.89
C ARG A 123 3.82 -17.15 12.54
N ARG A 124 4.99 -16.65 12.09
CA ARG A 124 5.20 -15.22 11.88
C ARG A 124 4.66 -14.74 10.55
N VAL A 125 3.62 -13.91 10.59
CA VAL A 125 3.00 -13.32 9.41
C VAL A 125 2.81 -11.82 9.60
N ILE A 126 3.19 -11.04 8.59
CA ILE A 126 2.94 -9.60 8.53
C ILE A 126 2.08 -9.34 7.30
N ILE A 127 0.93 -8.73 7.49
CA ILE A 127 0.04 -8.36 6.40
C ILE A 127 0.11 -6.87 6.10
N THR A 128 0.00 -6.50 4.83
CA THR A 128 -0.20 -5.10 4.42
C THR A 128 -1.70 -4.86 4.23
N SER A 129 -2.28 -4.18 5.20
CA SER A 129 -3.64 -3.67 5.14
C SER A 129 -3.66 -2.26 4.52
N SER A 130 -4.45 -1.35 5.04
CA SER A 130 -4.57 0.03 4.59
C SER A 130 -5.17 0.89 5.71
N GLU A 131 -4.92 2.18 5.69
CA GLU A 131 -5.65 3.15 6.48
C GLU A 131 -7.17 3.12 6.19
N GLU A 132 -7.55 2.65 5.00
CA GLU A 132 -8.95 2.46 4.62
C GLU A 132 -9.68 1.43 5.51
N ALA A 133 -8.97 0.55 6.21
CA ALA A 133 -9.56 -0.32 7.24
C ALA A 133 -9.73 0.39 8.60
N VAL A 134 -9.34 1.67 8.70
CA VAL A 134 -9.32 2.45 9.94
C VAL A 134 -10.18 3.71 9.83
N SER A 135 -10.10 4.42 8.70
CA SER A 135 -10.53 5.82 8.54
C SER A 135 -11.98 6.01 8.07
N GLN A 136 -12.62 5.00 7.52
CA GLN A 136 -13.97 5.11 6.96
C GLN A 136 -15.05 5.06 8.07
N ARG A 137 -15.09 6.13 8.87
CA ARG A 137 -16.00 6.33 10.01
C ARG A 137 -16.40 7.80 10.12
N ASP A 138 -17.54 8.08 10.75
CA ASP A 138 -18.10 9.44 10.75
C ASP A 138 -17.31 10.42 11.64
N ASP A 139 -16.64 9.91 12.68
CA ASP A 139 -15.81 10.69 13.61
C ASP A 139 -14.31 10.71 13.28
N ALA A 140 -13.92 10.33 12.05
CA ALA A 140 -12.51 10.20 11.64
C ALA A 140 -11.68 11.49 11.78
N THR A 141 -12.33 12.66 11.84
CA THR A 141 -11.66 13.97 11.98
C THR A 141 -11.68 14.54 13.39
N ALA A 142 -12.32 13.83 14.34
CA ALA A 142 -12.48 14.34 15.72
C ALA A 142 -11.17 14.28 16.53
N ARG A 143 -10.31 13.33 16.21
CA ARG A 143 -9.00 13.11 16.83
C ARG A 143 -8.11 12.29 15.90
N PRO A 144 -6.79 12.19 16.15
CA PRO A 144 -5.96 11.20 15.46
C PRO A 144 -6.51 9.78 15.67
N LEU A 145 -6.58 9.01 14.59
CA LEU A 145 -7.02 7.62 14.62
C LEU A 145 -5.90 6.72 15.14
N THR A 146 -6.27 5.68 15.86
CA THR A 146 -5.36 4.76 16.54
C THR A 146 -5.48 3.34 15.98
N ASP A 147 -4.62 2.46 16.43
CA ASP A 147 -4.65 1.02 16.16
C ASP A 147 -5.97 0.32 16.59
N LYS A 148 -6.75 0.96 17.48
CA LYS A 148 -8.04 0.44 17.97
C LYS A 148 -9.22 0.83 17.08
N ASP A 149 -9.02 1.80 16.19
CA ASP A 149 -10.09 2.28 15.33
C ASP A 149 -10.28 1.36 14.11
N TRP A 150 -11.54 1.20 13.74
CA TRP A 150 -11.96 0.42 12.58
C TRP A 150 -12.93 1.22 11.72
N SER A 151 -12.80 1.05 10.42
CA SER A 151 -13.82 1.51 9.48
C SER A 151 -15.13 0.78 9.72
N ASP A 152 -16.24 1.52 9.61
CA ASP A 152 -17.59 0.95 9.73
C ASP A 152 -17.99 0.33 8.37
N PRO A 153 -18.17 -1.01 8.31
CA PRO A 153 -18.60 -1.68 7.08
C PRO A 153 -20.00 -1.25 6.59
N ASN A 154 -20.81 -0.68 7.47
CA ASN A 154 -22.17 -0.25 7.16
C ASN A 154 -22.27 1.25 6.84
N ARG A 155 -21.13 1.95 6.83
CA ARG A 155 -21.11 3.37 6.54
C ARG A 155 -21.70 3.64 5.16
N HIS A 156 -22.58 4.63 5.08
CA HIS A 156 -23.08 5.09 3.79
C HIS A 156 -21.92 5.55 2.89
N ASN A 157 -21.92 5.11 1.64
CA ASN A 157 -20.88 5.42 0.65
C ASN A 157 -19.47 4.88 0.97
N ILE A 158 -19.33 3.83 1.79
CA ILE A 158 -18.04 3.15 1.91
C ILE A 158 -17.63 2.57 0.56
N SER A 159 -16.38 2.81 0.14
CA SER A 159 -15.88 2.26 -1.11
C SER A 159 -15.76 0.73 -1.05
N ALA A 160 -15.91 0.06 -2.18
CA ALA A 160 -15.67 -1.38 -2.27
C ALA A 160 -14.23 -1.73 -1.84
N TYR A 161 -13.26 -0.85 -2.12
CA TYR A 161 -11.88 -1.02 -1.68
C TYR A 161 -11.74 -0.92 -0.15
N ALA A 162 -12.29 0.11 0.47
CA ALA A 162 -12.26 0.26 1.93
C ALA A 162 -12.95 -0.92 2.64
N LEU A 163 -14.09 -1.34 2.11
CA LEU A 163 -14.81 -2.51 2.63
C LEU A 163 -13.99 -3.78 2.48
N SER A 164 -13.33 -3.99 1.33
CA SER A 164 -12.46 -5.16 1.09
C SER A 164 -11.29 -5.20 2.07
N LYS A 165 -10.63 -4.07 2.32
CA LYS A 165 -9.52 -3.96 3.28
C LYS A 165 -9.99 -4.19 4.71
N THR A 166 -11.13 -3.62 5.09
CA THR A 166 -11.71 -3.80 6.43
C THR A 166 -12.05 -5.28 6.70
N LEU A 167 -12.74 -5.92 5.77
CA LEU A 167 -13.18 -7.31 5.94
C LEU A 167 -12.01 -8.30 5.85
N SER A 168 -11.04 -8.04 4.96
CA SER A 168 -9.85 -8.89 4.83
C SER A 168 -8.98 -8.81 6.10
N GLU A 169 -8.74 -7.61 6.63
CA GLU A 169 -7.95 -7.45 7.85
C GLU A 169 -8.65 -8.07 9.07
N LYS A 170 -9.95 -7.87 9.23
CA LYS A 170 -10.73 -8.53 10.31
C LYS A 170 -10.64 -10.05 10.22
N ALA A 171 -10.84 -10.60 9.01
CA ALA A 171 -10.74 -12.05 8.80
C ALA A 171 -9.33 -12.59 9.11
N ALA A 172 -8.28 -11.82 8.80
CA ALA A 172 -6.91 -12.19 9.13
C ALA A 172 -6.69 -12.23 10.65
N TRP A 173 -7.19 -11.26 11.40
CA TRP A 173 -7.09 -11.23 12.86
C TRP A 173 -7.89 -12.36 13.53
N ASP A 174 -9.10 -12.63 13.06
CA ASP A 174 -9.93 -13.73 13.58
C ASP A 174 -9.24 -15.08 13.33
N PHE A 175 -8.70 -15.29 12.12
CA PHE A 175 -7.98 -16.50 11.79
C PHE A 175 -6.70 -16.66 12.62
N ALA A 176 -5.91 -15.60 12.75
CA ALA A 176 -4.65 -15.63 13.50
C ALA A 176 -4.89 -15.97 14.97
N LYS A 177 -5.92 -15.38 15.58
CA LYS A 177 -6.31 -15.65 16.96
C LYS A 177 -6.76 -17.11 17.16
N ALA A 178 -7.52 -17.66 16.22
CA ALA A 178 -8.02 -19.04 16.29
C ALA A 178 -6.91 -20.10 16.06
N ASN A 179 -5.77 -19.72 15.48
CA ASN A 179 -4.72 -20.66 15.04
C ASN A 179 -3.33 -20.30 15.58
N ASP A 180 -3.23 -19.47 16.62
CA ASP A 180 -1.98 -19.06 17.28
C ASP A 180 -0.89 -18.51 16.33
N LEU A 181 -1.29 -17.73 15.32
CA LEU A 181 -0.35 -17.05 14.45
C LEU A 181 0.15 -15.74 15.07
N ASP A 182 1.43 -15.48 14.94
CA ASP A 182 2.10 -14.24 15.36
C ASP A 182 1.87 -13.15 14.30
N LEU A 183 0.63 -12.65 14.20
CA LEU A 183 0.21 -11.68 13.19
C LEU A 183 0.58 -10.24 13.58
N THR A 184 0.97 -9.45 12.60
CA THR A 184 1.04 -7.98 12.64
C THR A 184 0.39 -7.42 11.39
N SER A 185 -0.42 -6.38 11.47
CA SER A 185 -0.86 -5.62 10.30
C SER A 185 -0.11 -4.30 10.20
N ILE A 186 0.25 -3.92 8.97
CA ILE A 186 0.74 -2.60 8.62
C ILE A 186 -0.34 -1.91 7.82
N ASN A 187 -0.75 -0.74 8.26
CA ASN A 187 -1.85 0.03 7.68
C ASN A 187 -1.30 1.35 7.11
N PRO A 188 -0.71 1.32 5.90
CA PRO A 188 -0.18 2.52 5.28
C PRO A 188 -1.31 3.43 4.80
N VAL A 189 -1.02 4.72 4.86
CA VAL A 189 -1.79 5.80 4.24
C VAL A 189 -1.43 5.91 2.74
N LEU A 190 -1.66 7.06 2.09
CA LEU A 190 -1.24 7.27 0.70
C LEU A 190 0.28 7.08 0.58
N VAL A 191 0.68 6.01 -0.12
CA VAL A 191 2.09 5.64 -0.28
C VAL A 191 2.67 6.34 -1.49
N LEU A 192 3.60 7.25 -1.28
CA LEU A 192 4.38 7.90 -2.33
C LEU A 192 5.84 7.44 -2.26
N GLY A 193 6.72 8.03 -3.07
CA GLY A 193 8.13 7.66 -3.13
C GLY A 193 8.52 7.18 -4.53
N PRO A 194 9.77 6.73 -4.74
CA PRO A 194 10.28 6.47 -6.07
C PRO A 194 9.61 5.26 -6.73
N ALA A 195 9.09 5.43 -7.95
CA ALA A 195 8.73 4.34 -8.84
C ALA A 195 10.01 3.69 -9.38
N LEU A 196 10.04 2.37 -9.45
CA LEU A 196 11.16 1.62 -10.01
C LEU A 196 10.92 1.20 -11.46
N GLU A 197 9.66 1.22 -11.90
CA GLU A 197 9.23 0.88 -13.26
C GLU A 197 7.98 1.68 -13.67
N LYS A 198 7.57 1.51 -14.93
CA LYS A 198 6.39 2.22 -15.47
C LYS A 198 5.07 1.73 -14.90
N ASP A 199 5.00 0.52 -14.35
CA ASP A 199 3.86 0.01 -13.59
C ASP A 199 3.97 0.44 -12.12
N TYR A 200 3.76 1.73 -11.88
CA TYR A 200 4.00 2.41 -10.59
C TYR A 200 2.87 2.23 -9.56
N GLY A 201 1.82 1.50 -9.92
CA GLY A 201 0.68 1.30 -9.03
C GLY A 201 -0.23 2.53 -8.87
N THR A 202 -1.36 2.33 -8.20
CA THR A 202 -2.45 3.35 -8.12
C THR A 202 -2.11 4.55 -7.24
N SER A 203 -1.25 4.41 -6.24
CA SER A 203 -0.93 5.51 -5.31
C SER A 203 -0.22 6.68 -5.99
N LEU A 204 0.73 6.39 -6.89
CA LEU A 204 1.47 7.41 -7.63
C LEU A 204 0.64 8.09 -8.73
N GLU A 205 -0.52 7.53 -9.12
CA GLU A 205 -1.46 8.18 -10.04
C GLU A 205 -1.86 9.58 -9.55
N THR A 206 -1.83 9.80 -8.25
CA THR A 206 -2.01 11.11 -7.63
C THR A 206 -1.00 12.14 -8.14
N LEU A 207 0.29 11.78 -8.18
CA LEU A 207 1.36 12.67 -8.69
C LEU A 207 1.28 12.80 -10.22
N VAL A 208 1.03 11.69 -10.92
CA VAL A 208 0.84 11.69 -12.39
C VAL A 208 -0.31 12.62 -12.77
N SER A 209 -1.44 12.51 -12.10
CA SER A 209 -2.61 13.36 -12.34
C SER A 209 -2.32 14.84 -12.11
N LEU A 210 -1.55 15.21 -11.06
CA LEU A 210 -1.15 16.59 -10.81
C LEU A 210 -0.18 17.11 -11.89
N MET A 211 0.84 16.31 -12.24
CA MET A 211 1.94 16.75 -13.12
C MET A 211 1.60 16.65 -14.62
N SER A 212 0.57 15.92 -15.00
CA SER A 212 0.11 15.78 -16.40
C SER A 212 -0.50 17.04 -16.99
N GLY A 213 -0.92 17.99 -16.15
CA GLY A 213 -1.64 19.19 -16.57
C GLY A 213 -3.13 18.96 -16.87
N LYS A 214 -3.66 17.79 -16.52
CA LYS A 214 -5.04 17.40 -16.76
C LYS A 214 -6.06 18.25 -15.99
N TYR A 215 -5.65 18.73 -14.79
CA TYR A 215 -6.55 19.46 -13.89
C TYR A 215 -6.03 20.86 -13.63
N PRO A 216 -6.65 21.92 -14.18
CA PRO A 216 -6.27 23.31 -13.93
C PRO A 216 -6.62 23.78 -12.50
N LEU A 217 -7.58 23.14 -11.87
CA LEU A 217 -8.05 23.37 -10.51
C LEU A 217 -8.20 22.02 -9.82
N ILE A 218 -7.95 21.93 -8.53
CA ILE A 218 -8.10 20.73 -7.73
C ILE A 218 -9.03 20.95 -6.55
N PRO A 219 -9.86 19.98 -6.17
CA PRO A 219 -10.71 20.07 -4.99
C PRO A 219 -9.86 20.22 -3.71
N LYS A 220 -10.44 20.79 -2.66
CA LYS A 220 -9.78 20.92 -1.37
C LYS A 220 -9.77 19.58 -0.65
N LEU A 221 -8.93 18.69 -1.14
CA LEU A 221 -8.65 17.36 -0.59
C LEU A 221 -7.25 17.34 0.01
N GLY A 222 -7.07 16.45 0.98
CA GLY A 222 -5.77 16.18 1.56
C GLY A 222 -5.64 14.73 1.97
N PHE A 223 -4.41 14.26 2.07
CA PHE A 223 -4.08 12.90 2.44
C PHE A 223 -2.92 12.89 3.43
N SER A 224 -2.97 11.96 4.35
CA SER A 224 -1.79 11.54 5.07
C SER A 224 -0.88 10.76 4.12
N ILE A 225 0.42 11.02 4.17
CA ILE A 225 1.40 10.49 3.20
C ILE A 225 2.46 9.69 3.96
N VAL A 226 2.98 8.65 3.31
CA VAL A 226 4.14 7.89 3.75
C VAL A 226 5.01 7.51 2.56
N ASP A 227 6.33 7.45 2.77
CA ASP A 227 7.27 6.98 1.76
C ASP A 227 7.26 5.45 1.67
N VAL A 228 7.26 4.90 0.46
CA VAL A 228 7.26 3.45 0.21
C VAL A 228 8.45 2.75 0.84
N ARG A 229 9.60 3.41 0.93
CA ARG A 229 10.82 2.91 1.58
C ARG A 229 10.62 2.78 3.09
N ASP A 230 9.81 3.64 3.69
CA ASP A 230 9.48 3.60 5.12
C ASP A 230 8.39 2.57 5.42
N VAL A 231 7.48 2.33 4.47
CA VAL A 231 6.58 1.18 4.54
C VAL A 231 7.40 -0.12 4.51
N ALA A 232 8.38 -0.23 3.61
CA ALA A 232 9.27 -1.38 3.53
C ALA A 232 10.09 -1.58 4.82
N SER A 233 10.68 -0.51 5.36
CA SER A 233 11.43 -0.57 6.61
C SER A 233 10.55 -0.97 7.80
N LEU A 234 9.29 -0.53 7.85
CA LEU A 234 8.36 -0.94 8.91
C LEU A 234 8.02 -2.43 8.83
N HIS A 235 7.94 -3.01 7.62
CA HIS A 235 7.79 -4.47 7.48
C HIS A 235 8.98 -5.22 8.09
N ARG A 236 10.22 -4.74 7.87
CA ARG A 236 11.41 -5.33 8.48
C ARG A 236 11.42 -5.17 10.00
N ILE A 237 11.20 -3.95 10.49
CA ILE A 237 11.15 -3.66 11.93
C ILE A 237 10.09 -4.53 12.61
N ALA A 238 8.91 -4.63 12.01
CA ALA A 238 7.85 -5.48 12.52
C ALA A 238 8.27 -6.96 12.53
N LEU A 239 8.90 -7.45 11.46
CA LEU A 239 9.39 -8.83 11.39
C LEU A 239 10.41 -9.16 12.49
N GLU A 240 11.33 -8.24 12.76
CA GLU A 240 12.45 -8.42 13.70
C GLU A 240 12.05 -8.19 15.16
N SER A 241 10.96 -7.44 15.43
CA SER A 241 10.53 -7.10 16.79
C SER A 241 9.39 -8.02 17.26
N PRO A 242 9.62 -8.83 18.32
CA PRO A 242 8.53 -9.58 18.94
C PRO A 242 7.43 -8.68 19.54
N ALA A 243 7.76 -7.45 19.91
CA ALA A 243 6.78 -6.49 20.42
C ALA A 243 5.75 -6.03 19.40
N SER A 244 5.97 -6.30 18.11
CA SER A 244 4.98 -6.01 17.04
C SER A 244 3.90 -7.08 16.92
N ILE A 245 4.06 -8.24 17.54
CA ILE A 245 3.09 -9.34 17.48
C ILE A 245 1.77 -8.89 18.13
N GLY A 246 0.67 -9.12 17.44
CA GLY A 246 -0.65 -8.69 17.88
C GLY A 246 -0.92 -7.20 17.68
N GLN A 247 -0.03 -6.45 16.99
CA GLN A 247 -0.17 -5.01 16.78
C GLN A 247 -0.73 -4.68 15.39
N ARG A 248 -1.57 -3.64 15.33
CA ARG A 248 -1.93 -2.91 14.10
C ARG A 248 -1.06 -1.67 14.03
N LEU A 249 -0.16 -1.60 13.07
CA LEU A 249 0.82 -0.51 12.95
C LEU A 249 0.36 0.48 11.89
N LEU A 250 -0.20 1.61 12.33
CA LEU A 250 -0.52 2.72 11.43
C LEU A 250 0.78 3.34 10.89
N CYS A 251 0.81 3.55 9.59
CA CYS A 251 2.02 3.90 8.86
C CYS A 251 1.81 5.20 8.08
N SER A 252 2.01 6.34 8.78
CA SER A 252 1.82 7.70 8.27
C SER A 252 2.98 8.61 8.70
N SER A 253 3.43 9.48 7.80
CA SER A 253 4.40 10.53 8.10
C SER A 253 3.68 11.84 8.44
N GLU A 254 3.08 12.49 7.44
CA GLU A 254 2.45 13.81 7.56
C GLU A 254 1.20 13.91 6.71
N PHE A 255 0.24 14.74 7.16
CA PHE A 255 -0.92 15.13 6.35
C PHE A 255 -0.57 16.29 5.42
N ARG A 256 -1.00 16.23 4.14
CA ARG A 256 -0.79 17.29 3.13
C ARG A 256 -2.06 17.57 2.34
N TRP A 257 -2.36 18.85 2.12
CA TRP A 257 -3.38 19.22 1.15
C TRP A 257 -2.85 19.10 -0.28
N PHE A 258 -3.68 18.69 -1.21
CA PHE A 258 -3.31 18.58 -2.64
C PHE A 258 -2.71 19.88 -3.20
N ILE A 259 -3.27 21.01 -2.81
CA ILE A 259 -2.77 22.31 -3.26
C ILE A 259 -1.35 22.59 -2.75
N ASP A 260 -1.01 22.12 -1.55
CA ASP A 260 0.33 22.31 -0.99
C ASP A 260 1.34 21.34 -1.64
N ILE A 261 0.92 20.12 -1.98
CA ILE A 261 1.72 19.21 -2.80
C ILE A 261 2.02 19.85 -4.16
N SER A 262 1.02 20.44 -4.82
CA SER A 262 1.21 21.11 -6.10
C SER A 262 2.16 22.30 -6.02
N ARG A 263 2.06 23.14 -4.98
CA ARG A 263 2.98 24.26 -4.74
C ARG A 263 4.41 23.80 -4.53
N GLU A 264 4.58 22.76 -3.74
CA GLU A 264 5.89 22.17 -3.49
C GLU A 264 6.52 21.58 -4.76
N LEU A 265 5.73 20.90 -5.59
CA LEU A 265 6.19 20.43 -6.90
C LEU A 265 6.59 21.56 -7.84
N ILE A 266 5.88 22.73 -7.80
CA ILE A 266 6.28 23.92 -8.57
C ILE A 266 7.63 24.46 -8.12
N GLU A 267 7.90 24.48 -6.82
CA GLU A 267 9.18 24.94 -6.26
C GLU A 267 10.33 24.02 -6.66
N GLN A 268 10.13 22.71 -6.60
CA GLN A 268 11.16 21.71 -6.87
C GLN A 268 11.37 21.46 -8.38
N PHE A 269 10.29 21.54 -9.16
CA PHE A 269 10.27 21.26 -10.61
C PHE A 269 9.67 22.44 -11.39
N PRO A 270 10.37 23.59 -11.51
CA PRO A 270 9.80 24.81 -12.11
C PRO A 270 9.35 24.63 -13.57
N SER A 271 9.91 23.67 -14.31
CA SER A 271 9.51 23.34 -15.67
C SER A 271 8.05 22.86 -15.76
N TYR A 272 7.51 22.30 -14.68
CA TYR A 272 6.13 21.80 -14.59
C TYR A 272 5.12 22.88 -14.11
N LYS A 273 5.57 24.08 -13.80
CA LYS A 273 4.72 25.18 -13.27
C LYS A 273 3.44 25.43 -14.10
N ARG A 274 3.52 25.28 -15.42
CA ARG A 274 2.36 25.51 -16.31
C ARG A 274 1.34 24.38 -16.28
N LYS A 275 1.77 23.18 -15.87
CA LYS A 275 0.92 21.98 -15.79
C LYS A 275 0.27 21.85 -14.41
N LEU A 276 0.95 22.31 -13.37
CA LEU A 276 0.52 22.13 -11.97
C LEU A 276 -0.55 23.16 -11.56
N PRO A 277 -1.65 22.71 -10.93
CA PRO A 277 -2.71 23.59 -10.47
C PRO A 277 -2.22 24.49 -9.34
N THR A 278 -2.57 25.78 -9.40
CA THR A 278 -2.18 26.80 -8.39
C THR A 278 -3.35 27.22 -7.51
N ARG A 279 -4.56 26.81 -7.83
CA ARG A 279 -5.79 27.22 -7.12
C ARG A 279 -6.68 26.00 -6.84
N SER A 280 -7.38 26.07 -5.73
CA SER A 280 -8.39 25.06 -5.39
C SER A 280 -9.74 25.38 -6.06
N LEU A 281 -10.43 24.32 -6.47
CA LEU A 281 -11.81 24.41 -6.93
C LEU A 281 -12.72 24.68 -5.72
N PRO A 282 -13.61 25.72 -5.77
CA PRO A 282 -14.54 25.98 -4.69
C PRO A 282 -15.46 24.79 -4.41
N ASN A 283 -15.69 24.47 -3.14
CA ASN A 283 -16.47 23.29 -2.75
C ASN A 283 -17.90 23.29 -3.29
N PHE A 284 -18.53 24.46 -3.43
CA PHE A 284 -19.89 24.53 -4.00
C PHE A 284 -19.92 24.06 -5.46
N VAL A 285 -18.85 24.31 -6.23
CA VAL A 285 -18.74 23.82 -7.62
C VAL A 285 -18.58 22.32 -7.64
N VAL A 286 -17.74 21.76 -6.74
CA VAL A 286 -17.57 20.30 -6.60
C VAL A 286 -18.91 19.63 -6.28
N LYS A 287 -19.66 20.19 -5.31
CA LYS A 287 -20.99 19.69 -4.93
C LYS A 287 -22.02 19.80 -6.07
N LEU A 288 -21.95 20.86 -6.88
CA LEU A 288 -22.83 21.03 -8.04
C LEU A 288 -22.55 20.00 -9.16
N LEU A 289 -21.28 19.61 -9.32
CA LEU A 289 -20.87 18.63 -10.33
C LEU A 289 -21.06 17.17 -9.87
N ALA A 290 -21.16 16.92 -8.58
CA ALA A 290 -21.28 15.59 -8.00
C ALA A 290 -22.40 14.70 -8.58
N PRO A 291 -23.63 15.21 -8.88
CA PRO A 291 -24.69 14.39 -9.47
C PRO A 291 -24.36 13.89 -10.89
N PHE A 292 -23.40 14.51 -11.57
CA PHE A 292 -23.08 14.23 -12.98
C PHE A 292 -21.79 13.40 -13.14
N ASP A 293 -20.99 13.26 -12.09
CA ASP A 293 -19.72 12.52 -12.14
C ASP A 293 -19.54 11.66 -10.87
N PRO A 294 -19.51 10.33 -11.00
CA PRO A 294 -19.38 9.41 -9.87
C PRO A 294 -18.07 9.61 -9.09
N ILE A 295 -16.98 10.04 -9.73
CA ILE A 295 -15.70 10.31 -9.06
C ILE A 295 -15.85 11.55 -8.18
N ILE A 296 -16.49 12.59 -8.70
CA ILE A 296 -16.76 13.83 -7.95
C ILE A 296 -17.72 13.53 -6.79
N ALA A 297 -18.77 12.73 -7.02
CA ALA A 297 -19.69 12.32 -5.96
C ALA A 297 -18.96 11.62 -4.80
N PHE A 298 -18.01 10.74 -5.13
CA PHE A 298 -17.23 10.01 -4.15
C PHE A 298 -16.35 10.91 -3.27
N ILE A 299 -15.73 11.95 -3.84
CA ILE A 299 -14.82 12.83 -3.10
C ILE A 299 -15.53 13.93 -2.28
N VAL A 300 -16.84 14.18 -2.52
CA VAL A 300 -17.58 15.23 -1.79
C VAL A 300 -17.51 15.06 -0.29
N ASP A 301 -17.63 13.83 0.20
CA ASP A 301 -17.58 13.51 1.62
C ASP A 301 -16.19 13.71 2.24
N SER A 302 -15.15 13.79 1.43
CA SER A 302 -13.76 13.98 1.86
C SER A 302 -13.28 15.42 1.77
N LEU A 303 -14.10 16.34 1.22
CA LEU A 303 -13.75 17.74 1.08
C LEU A 303 -13.47 18.40 2.45
N GLU A 304 -12.35 19.10 2.53
CA GLU A 304 -11.91 19.83 3.75
C GLU A 304 -11.71 18.95 4.99
N LYS A 305 -11.74 17.63 4.84
CA LYS A 305 -11.47 16.74 5.96
C LYS A 305 -9.98 16.50 6.11
N ARG A 306 -9.51 16.57 7.35
CA ARG A 306 -8.15 16.23 7.75
C ARG A 306 -8.24 15.02 8.66
N VAL A 307 -7.72 13.89 8.17
CA VAL A 307 -7.63 12.64 8.93
C VAL A 307 -6.15 12.41 9.29
N GLU A 308 -5.89 12.30 10.59
CA GLU A 308 -4.56 12.07 11.13
C GLU A 308 -4.51 10.71 11.84
N PHE A 309 -3.29 10.15 11.96
CA PHE A 309 -3.07 8.81 12.50
C PHE A 309 -2.03 8.85 13.60
N ASP A 310 -2.29 8.18 14.70
CA ASP A 310 -1.31 7.96 15.77
C ASP A 310 -0.39 6.79 15.41
N CYS A 311 0.82 7.12 15.01
CA CYS A 311 1.86 6.15 14.67
C CYS A 311 2.80 5.86 15.87
N SER A 312 2.44 6.22 17.09
CA SER A 312 3.26 5.99 18.29
C SER A 312 3.65 4.53 18.47
N PRO A 313 2.79 3.51 18.22
CA PRO A 313 3.19 2.12 18.30
C PRO A 313 4.32 1.76 17.33
N ALA A 314 4.25 2.21 16.08
CA ALA A 314 5.30 1.98 15.08
C ALA A 314 6.60 2.70 15.47
N LYS A 315 6.52 3.94 15.94
CA LYS A 315 7.67 4.73 16.40
C LYS A 315 8.32 4.11 17.64
N ALA A 316 7.56 3.52 18.54
CA ALA A 316 8.07 2.82 19.72
C ALA A 316 8.92 1.58 19.36
N LEU A 317 8.70 0.99 18.17
CA LEU A 317 9.54 -0.08 17.63
C LEU A 317 10.83 0.44 16.94
N GLY A 318 11.07 1.75 16.94
CA GLY A 318 12.23 2.38 16.29
C GLY A 318 11.96 2.83 14.84
N TRP A 319 10.71 2.80 14.37
CA TRP A 319 10.38 3.30 13.04
C TRP A 319 10.46 4.83 12.97
N THR A 320 11.23 5.33 12.00
CA THR A 320 11.44 6.78 11.78
C THR A 320 11.17 7.08 10.31
N PRO A 321 9.97 7.58 9.96
CA PRO A 321 9.63 7.85 8.58
C PRO A 321 10.32 9.12 8.06
N ARG A 322 10.58 9.14 6.76
CA ARG A 322 10.96 10.33 6.00
C ARG A 322 9.84 11.37 6.02
N SER A 323 10.20 12.60 5.72
CA SER A 323 9.21 13.66 5.52
C SER A 323 8.33 13.38 4.30
N SER A 324 7.10 13.86 4.32
CA SER A 324 6.23 13.83 3.14
C SER A 324 6.85 14.54 1.93
N ARG A 325 7.67 15.57 2.18
CA ARG A 325 8.42 16.29 1.15
C ARG A 325 9.37 15.38 0.39
N GLU A 326 10.14 14.55 1.10
CA GLU A 326 11.03 13.57 0.45
C GLU A 326 10.26 12.53 -0.36
N ALA A 327 9.14 12.03 0.17
CA ALA A 327 8.28 11.07 -0.53
C ALA A 327 7.72 11.64 -1.84
N ILE A 328 7.19 12.87 -1.80
CA ILE A 328 6.66 13.60 -2.95
C ILE A 328 7.77 13.83 -3.98
N SER A 329 8.90 14.35 -3.53
CA SER A 329 10.04 14.67 -4.40
C SER A 329 10.59 13.45 -5.12
N ALA A 330 10.83 12.37 -4.37
CA ALA A 330 11.36 11.13 -4.93
C ALA A 330 10.36 10.48 -5.91
N GLY A 331 9.07 10.52 -5.58
CA GLY A 331 8.02 10.06 -6.48
C GLY A 331 7.98 10.85 -7.77
N ALA A 332 7.92 12.19 -7.67
CA ALA A 332 7.89 13.06 -8.84
C ALA A 332 9.12 12.89 -9.75
N LEU A 333 10.32 12.85 -9.15
CA LEU A 333 11.57 12.67 -9.89
C LEU A 333 11.56 11.35 -10.65
N SER A 334 11.19 10.25 -10.01
CA SER A 334 11.14 8.94 -10.67
C SER A 334 10.14 8.89 -11.82
N LEU A 335 8.98 9.58 -11.69
CA LEU A 335 8.00 9.67 -12.77
C LEU A 335 8.53 10.46 -13.96
N ILE A 336 9.31 11.52 -13.72
CA ILE A 336 9.99 12.29 -14.75
C ILE A 336 11.05 11.43 -15.47
N ASP A 337 11.90 10.74 -14.71
CA ASP A 337 12.96 9.88 -15.24
C ASP A 337 12.41 8.72 -16.09
N LEU A 338 11.24 8.20 -15.72
CA LEU A 338 10.53 7.15 -16.46
C LEU A 338 9.73 7.68 -17.67
N GLY A 339 9.66 9.02 -17.86
CA GLY A 339 8.92 9.65 -18.95
C GLY A 339 7.39 9.49 -18.84
N LEU A 340 6.86 9.51 -17.63
CA LEU A 340 5.43 9.30 -17.33
C LEU A 340 4.65 10.62 -17.13
N VAL A 341 5.37 11.76 -17.00
CA VAL A 341 4.78 13.09 -16.79
C VAL A 341 5.48 14.18 -17.61
#